data_706c7efa944afda6990ec11967417647
#
_entry.id   706c7efa944afda6990ec11967417647
#
_cell.length_a   1.000
_cell.length_b   1.000
_cell.length_c   1.000
_cell.angle_alpha   90.00
_cell.angle_beta   90.00
_cell.angle_gamma   90.00
#
_symmetry.space_group_name_H-M   'P 1'
#
loop_
_entity.id
_entity.type
_entity.pdbx_description
1 polymer ?
#
loop_
_entity_poly.entity_id
_entity_poly.type
_entity_poly.pdbx_seq_one_letter_code
_entity_poly.pdbx_strand_id
1 'polypeptide(L)'
;KQMISKTGGDINLKNISLHVTNENGKPIANINPDGSEESIPLTNNSRLAGANRYETSIKVAQDLKKTMNVDKFDAAVVAYGDNYADALSGAYLAKINNAPLLLINENNMQGAIDFIRNNVKAGKSSKVYLLGGRAVMPELMRTKLEDSYTVKRLSGDDRFATNIAILKEAGVTNEEIIISSGYGFADSLAASATGRPILLVGDEMTSGQMAYLKSLKTRKYTITGGFKSVNRAIEGWLSSLGSVSRVYGEDRYMTSLEIAKHFFKNPGKVVIGYGDNFPDGLCAGVLCTVDNSPLLLVSNTNMTEAGAYIKKAKVQKCFVLGGADLISNESANNLLKK
;
A
#
# COMPACT_ATOMS: atom_id res chain seq x y z
N LYS A 1 -30.63 -27.16 -3.44
CA LYS A 1 -32.06 -27.56 -3.25
C LYS A 1 -32.43 -28.95 -3.79
N GLN A 2 -31.53 -29.68 -4.43
CA GLN A 2 -31.85 -31.00 -5.04
C GLN A 2 -31.38 -32.26 -4.25
N MET A 3 -30.65 -32.11 -3.14
CA MET A 3 -30.16 -33.26 -2.37
C MET A 3 -31.04 -33.71 -1.20
N ILE A 4 -32.11 -33.02 -0.86
CA ILE A 4 -32.94 -33.33 0.34
C ILE A 4 -34.17 -34.18 0.02
N SER A 5 -34.43 -34.52 -1.23
CA SER A 5 -35.73 -35.15 -1.62
C SER A 5 -35.70 -36.69 -1.68
N LYS A 6 -34.67 -37.40 -1.21
CA LYS A 6 -34.62 -38.86 -1.39
C LYS A 6 -34.56 -39.74 -0.13
N THR A 7 -34.57 -39.19 1.06
CA THR A 7 -34.62 -40.02 2.28
C THR A 7 -35.72 -39.47 3.19
N GLY A 8 -36.84 -40.20 3.26
CA GLY A 8 -37.99 -39.85 4.10
C GLY A 8 -37.73 -40.05 5.60
N GLY A 9 -36.78 -39.35 6.15
CA GLY A 9 -36.51 -39.25 7.57
C GLY A 9 -36.32 -37.79 7.95
N ASP A 10 -36.82 -37.36 9.10
CA ASP A 10 -36.61 -36.02 9.67
C ASP A 10 -35.13 -35.79 9.86
N ILE A 11 -34.53 -35.02 8.94
CA ILE A 11 -33.10 -34.61 9.05
C ILE A 11 -33.08 -33.43 10.04
N ASN A 12 -32.44 -33.63 11.18
CA ASN A 12 -32.18 -32.58 12.14
C ASN A 12 -31.09 -31.65 11.59
N LEU A 13 -31.48 -30.55 10.95
CA LEU A 13 -30.62 -29.55 10.33
C LEU A 13 -29.73 -28.78 11.33
N LYS A 14 -29.94 -28.93 12.64
CA LYS A 14 -29.19 -28.19 13.66
C LYS A 14 -27.69 -28.51 13.73
N ASN A 15 -27.25 -29.59 13.08
CA ASN A 15 -25.85 -30.03 13.12
C ASN A 15 -25.24 -30.27 11.73
N ILE A 16 -25.83 -29.72 10.67
CA ILE A 16 -25.33 -29.92 9.30
C ILE A 16 -24.71 -28.63 8.80
N SER A 17 -23.40 -28.63 8.58
CA SER A 17 -22.73 -27.60 7.82
C SER A 17 -22.84 -27.91 6.33
N LEU A 18 -23.25 -26.95 5.51
CA LEU A 18 -23.31 -27.07 4.06
C LEU A 18 -22.03 -26.51 3.45
N HIS A 19 -21.32 -27.35 2.71
CA HIS A 19 -20.20 -26.90 1.90
C HIS A 19 -20.73 -26.38 0.56
N VAL A 20 -20.63 -25.09 0.33
CA VAL A 20 -21.01 -24.45 -0.93
C VAL A 20 -19.83 -24.52 -1.89
N THR A 21 -20.05 -25.13 -3.05
CA THR A 21 -19.06 -25.22 -4.12
C THR A 21 -19.55 -24.46 -5.35
N ASN A 22 -18.63 -23.93 -6.18
CA ASN A 22 -18.97 -23.39 -7.49
C ASN A 22 -19.32 -24.53 -8.47
N GLU A 23 -19.68 -24.19 -9.70
CA GLU A 23 -20.03 -25.13 -10.77
C GLU A 23 -18.92 -26.14 -11.12
N ASN A 24 -17.67 -25.85 -10.76
CA ASN A 24 -16.51 -26.73 -10.96
C ASN A 24 -16.21 -27.59 -9.70
N GLY A 25 -17.09 -27.64 -8.73
CA GLY A 25 -16.93 -28.42 -7.50
C GLY A 25 -15.97 -27.83 -6.47
N LYS A 26 -15.56 -26.57 -6.63
CA LYS A 26 -14.61 -25.90 -5.76
C LYS A 26 -15.30 -25.22 -4.59
N PRO A 27 -14.86 -25.44 -3.33
CA PRO A 27 -15.52 -24.83 -2.16
C PRO A 27 -15.36 -23.31 -2.18
N ILE A 28 -16.46 -22.60 -1.96
CA ILE A 28 -16.52 -21.12 -1.89
C ILE A 28 -16.98 -20.61 -0.53
N ALA A 29 -17.79 -21.37 0.18
CA ALA A 29 -18.20 -21.05 1.55
C ALA A 29 -18.65 -22.30 2.29
N ASN A 30 -18.67 -22.23 3.63
CA ASN A 30 -19.41 -23.13 4.51
C ASN A 30 -20.60 -22.37 5.08
N ILE A 31 -21.79 -22.98 5.04
CA ILE A 31 -22.98 -22.42 5.72
C ILE A 31 -23.15 -23.21 7.02
N ASN A 32 -23.09 -22.51 8.13
CA ASN A 32 -23.30 -23.06 9.46
C ASN A 32 -24.76 -23.44 9.67
N PRO A 33 -25.07 -24.30 10.67
CA PRO A 33 -26.44 -24.70 10.97
C PRO A 33 -27.39 -23.54 11.31
N ASP A 34 -26.87 -22.39 11.76
CA ASP A 34 -27.62 -21.17 12.05
C ASP A 34 -27.85 -20.29 10.80
N GLY A 35 -27.36 -20.72 9.64
CA GLY A 35 -27.47 -19.99 8.38
C GLY A 35 -26.40 -18.91 8.19
N SER A 36 -25.47 -18.75 9.12
CA SER A 36 -24.32 -17.87 8.95
C SER A 36 -23.34 -18.44 7.94
N GLU A 37 -22.76 -17.59 7.11
CA GLU A 37 -21.76 -17.95 6.10
C GLU A 37 -20.35 -17.83 6.71
N GLU A 38 -19.64 -18.97 6.77
CA GLU A 38 -18.23 -18.97 7.17
C GLU A 38 -17.36 -18.89 5.92
N SER A 39 -16.62 -17.81 5.76
CA SER A 39 -15.68 -17.65 4.66
C SER A 39 -14.54 -18.68 4.76
N ILE A 40 -14.07 -19.16 3.61
CA ILE A 40 -12.89 -20.04 3.55
C ILE A 40 -11.72 -19.34 4.24
N PRO A 41 -11.08 -19.94 5.26
CA PRO A 41 -9.98 -19.30 5.96
C PRO A 41 -8.76 -19.18 5.06
N LEU A 42 -7.92 -18.17 5.31
CA LEU A 42 -6.63 -18.04 4.65
C LEU A 42 -5.66 -19.13 5.14
N THR A 43 -5.02 -19.81 4.20
CA THR A 43 -3.96 -20.80 4.48
C THR A 43 -2.61 -20.26 4.02
N ASN A 44 -1.63 -20.19 4.93
CA ASN A 44 -0.29 -19.62 4.69
C ASN A 44 -0.29 -18.14 4.27
N ASN A 45 -1.42 -17.45 4.37
CA ASN A 45 -1.59 -16.04 4.09
C ASN A 45 -2.05 -15.32 5.35
N SER A 46 -1.84 -14.01 5.41
CA SER A 46 -2.38 -13.13 6.44
C SER A 46 -3.13 -11.99 5.77
N ARG A 47 -4.28 -11.64 6.30
CA ARG A 47 -5.04 -10.49 5.82
C ARG A 47 -4.86 -9.31 6.78
N LEU A 48 -4.54 -8.15 6.21
CA LEU A 48 -4.49 -6.88 6.92
C LEU A 48 -5.64 -6.03 6.42
N ALA A 49 -6.75 -6.06 7.14
CA ALA A 49 -7.99 -5.36 6.80
C ALA A 49 -8.69 -4.83 8.05
N GLY A 50 -9.23 -3.62 7.95
CA GLY A 50 -10.23 -3.05 8.83
C GLY A 50 -11.58 -2.94 8.11
N ALA A 51 -12.58 -2.37 8.76
CA ALA A 51 -13.88 -2.11 8.13
C ALA A 51 -13.80 -1.07 6.99
N ASN A 52 -12.73 -0.29 6.96
CA ASN A 52 -12.45 0.71 5.94
C ASN A 52 -10.93 0.93 5.81
N ARG A 53 -10.51 1.76 4.83
CA ARG A 53 -9.10 2.10 4.57
C ARG A 53 -8.35 2.69 5.77
N TYR A 54 -9.05 3.43 6.62
CA TYR A 54 -8.47 4.08 7.81
C TYR A 54 -8.12 3.04 8.86
N GLU A 55 -9.02 2.11 9.12
CA GLU A 55 -8.76 0.97 10.00
C GLU A 55 -7.75 -0.01 9.41
N THR A 56 -7.79 -0.23 8.08
CA THR A 56 -6.76 -1.01 7.38
C THR A 56 -5.37 -0.40 7.62
N SER A 57 -5.22 0.93 7.54
CA SER A 57 -3.94 1.59 7.82
C SER A 57 -3.45 1.36 9.25
N ILE A 58 -4.36 1.32 10.22
CA ILE A 58 -4.06 1.00 11.62
C ILE A 58 -3.61 -0.48 11.76
N LYS A 59 -4.26 -1.42 11.06
CA LYS A 59 -3.86 -2.83 11.05
C LYS A 59 -2.47 -3.03 10.46
N VAL A 60 -2.18 -2.34 9.34
CA VAL A 60 -0.84 -2.35 8.73
C VAL A 60 0.20 -1.75 9.69
N ALA A 61 -0.11 -0.65 10.38
CA ALA A 61 0.77 -0.05 11.37
C ALA A 61 1.01 -0.95 12.59
N GLN A 62 0.00 -1.71 13.03
CA GLN A 62 0.14 -2.71 14.08
C GLN A 62 1.06 -3.86 13.67
N ASP A 63 0.94 -4.33 12.43
CA ASP A 63 1.81 -5.38 11.88
C ASP A 63 3.23 -4.87 11.68
N LEU A 64 3.39 -3.63 11.19
CA LEU A 64 4.69 -2.96 11.10
C LEU A 64 5.39 -2.89 12.46
N LYS A 65 4.67 -2.50 13.51
CA LYS A 65 5.19 -2.46 14.89
C LYS A 65 5.75 -3.82 15.33
N LYS A 66 5.00 -4.90 15.05
CA LYS A 66 5.43 -6.28 15.35
C LYS A 66 6.65 -6.69 14.53
N THR A 67 6.62 -6.40 13.22
CA THR A 67 7.73 -6.74 12.31
C THR A 67 9.03 -6.03 12.69
N MET A 68 8.94 -4.76 13.11
CA MET A 68 10.09 -3.99 13.59
C MET A 68 10.52 -4.35 15.00
N ASN A 69 9.70 -5.10 15.73
CA ASN A 69 9.92 -5.47 17.16
C ASN A 69 10.18 -4.25 18.05
N VAL A 70 9.35 -3.22 17.92
CA VAL A 70 9.44 -1.98 18.72
C VAL A 70 8.24 -1.83 19.63
N ASP A 71 8.45 -1.30 20.84
CA ASP A 71 7.36 -1.01 21.77
C ASP A 71 6.58 0.24 21.35
N LYS A 72 7.29 1.25 20.86
CA LYS A 72 6.72 2.50 20.36
C LYS A 72 7.58 3.06 19.22
N PHE A 73 6.92 3.70 18.28
CA PHE A 73 7.59 4.45 17.22
C PHE A 73 8.14 5.79 17.73
N ASP A 74 9.12 6.35 17.04
CA ASP A 74 9.65 7.70 17.31
C ASP A 74 8.91 8.78 16.48
N ALA A 75 8.15 8.39 15.48
CA ALA A 75 7.40 9.29 14.62
C ALA A 75 6.13 8.62 14.07
N ALA A 76 5.25 9.41 13.48
CA ALA A 76 4.15 8.95 12.64
C ALA A 76 3.97 9.87 11.42
N VAL A 77 3.53 9.30 10.32
CA VAL A 77 3.14 10.03 9.11
C VAL A 77 1.63 9.86 8.93
N VAL A 78 0.91 10.95 8.70
CA VAL A 78 -0.54 10.97 8.52
C VAL A 78 -0.87 11.59 7.19
N ALA A 79 -1.65 10.90 6.36
CA ALA A 79 -2.07 11.35 5.05
C ALA A 79 -3.60 11.26 4.89
N TYR A 80 -4.14 12.05 3.96
CA TYR A 80 -5.55 11.99 3.61
C TYR A 80 -5.86 10.73 2.81
N GLY A 81 -6.81 9.93 3.29
CA GLY A 81 -7.08 8.60 2.73
C GLY A 81 -8.01 8.60 1.51
N ASP A 82 -8.70 9.71 1.22
CA ASP A 82 -9.61 9.79 0.07
C ASP A 82 -8.89 10.25 -1.22
N ASN A 83 -7.58 10.57 -1.11
CA ASN A 83 -6.69 10.84 -2.23
C ASN A 83 -5.37 10.08 -2.04
N TYR A 84 -4.69 9.73 -3.13
CA TYR A 84 -3.49 8.88 -3.08
C TYR A 84 -2.17 9.65 -3.07
N ALA A 85 -2.12 10.86 -3.63
CA ALA A 85 -0.86 11.52 -3.97
C ALA A 85 0.03 11.81 -2.76
N ASP A 86 -0.55 12.36 -1.68
CA ASP A 86 0.19 12.72 -0.48
C ASP A 86 0.64 11.47 0.29
N ALA A 87 -0.20 10.43 0.34
CA ALA A 87 0.15 9.16 0.98
C ALA A 87 1.32 8.46 0.26
N LEU A 88 1.29 8.39 -1.09
CA LEU A 88 2.36 7.81 -1.89
C LEU A 88 3.67 8.60 -1.74
N SER A 89 3.59 9.93 -1.67
CA SER A 89 4.73 10.80 -1.37
C SER A 89 5.33 10.52 0.01
N GLY A 90 4.46 10.21 0.98
CA GLY A 90 4.82 9.99 2.38
C GLY A 90 5.50 8.66 2.68
N ALA A 91 5.43 7.67 1.79
CA ALA A 91 5.97 6.33 2.05
C ALA A 91 7.48 6.33 2.35
N TYR A 92 8.25 7.10 1.59
CA TYR A 92 9.69 7.24 1.83
C TYR A 92 10.00 7.99 3.13
N LEU A 93 9.26 9.08 3.42
CA LEU A 93 9.40 9.82 4.69
C LEU A 93 9.10 8.92 5.89
N ALA A 94 8.05 8.11 5.80
CA ALA A 94 7.70 7.14 6.83
C ALA A 94 8.81 6.09 7.03
N LYS A 95 9.37 5.56 5.93
CA LYS A 95 10.48 4.61 5.97
C LYS A 95 11.69 5.16 6.73
N ILE A 96 12.18 6.35 6.36
CA ILE A 96 13.42 6.89 6.95
C ILE A 96 13.25 7.30 8.41
N ASN A 97 12.01 7.56 8.85
CA ASN A 97 11.69 7.82 10.24
C ASN A 97 11.27 6.57 11.02
N ASN A 98 11.33 5.37 10.42
CA ASN A 98 10.83 4.13 11.01
C ASN A 98 9.40 4.31 11.57
N ALA A 99 8.54 4.96 10.81
CA ALA A 99 7.23 5.43 11.23
C ALA A 99 6.11 4.74 10.48
N PRO A 100 4.93 4.51 11.08
CA PRO A 100 3.74 4.10 10.35
C PRO A 100 3.23 5.23 9.47
N LEU A 101 2.55 4.88 8.36
CA LEU A 101 1.75 5.78 7.57
C LEU A 101 0.28 5.50 7.83
N LEU A 102 -0.40 6.45 8.45
CA LEU A 102 -1.81 6.36 8.85
C LEU A 102 -2.67 7.17 7.90
N LEU A 103 -3.85 6.64 7.57
CA LEU A 103 -4.81 7.32 6.72
C LEU A 103 -5.93 7.93 7.58
N ILE A 104 -6.38 9.12 7.20
CA ILE A 104 -7.52 9.80 7.82
C ILE A 104 -8.41 10.49 6.79
N ASN A 105 -9.61 10.86 7.23
CA ASN A 105 -10.41 11.97 6.71
C ASN A 105 -11.11 12.65 7.88
N GLU A 106 -11.97 13.62 7.61
CA GLU A 106 -12.66 14.41 8.63
C GLU A 106 -13.45 13.55 9.61
N ASN A 107 -14.04 12.46 9.13
CA ASN A 107 -14.92 11.57 9.91
C ASN A 107 -14.18 10.40 10.57
N ASN A 108 -12.95 10.09 10.13
CA ASN A 108 -12.19 8.90 10.54
C ASN A 108 -10.78 9.24 11.04
N MET A 109 -10.62 10.31 11.79
CA MET A 109 -9.30 10.70 12.34
C MET A 109 -9.05 10.16 13.76
N GLN A 110 -10.10 9.85 14.52
CA GLN A 110 -9.95 9.49 15.94
C GLN A 110 -9.11 8.23 16.12
N GLY A 111 -9.32 7.21 15.30
CA GLY A 111 -8.53 5.98 15.37
C GLY A 111 -7.03 6.21 15.15
N ALA A 112 -6.65 7.11 14.24
CA ALA A 112 -5.25 7.49 14.02
C ALA A 112 -4.68 8.26 15.21
N ILE A 113 -5.46 9.19 15.81
CA ILE A 113 -5.06 9.94 17.02
C ILE A 113 -4.79 8.96 18.17
N ASP A 114 -5.72 8.02 18.41
CA ASP A 114 -5.59 7.03 19.48
C ASP A 114 -4.41 6.09 19.23
N PHE A 115 -4.23 5.66 17.98
CA PHE A 115 -3.06 4.86 17.60
C PHE A 115 -1.75 5.62 17.91
N ILE A 116 -1.63 6.88 17.51
CA ILE A 116 -0.44 7.71 17.75
C ILE A 116 -0.16 7.82 19.25
N ARG A 117 -1.17 8.19 20.06
CA ARG A 117 -1.01 8.34 21.52
C ARG A 117 -0.56 7.06 22.21
N ASN A 118 -1.03 5.92 21.76
CA ASN A 118 -0.72 4.63 22.34
C ASN A 118 0.62 4.03 21.84
N ASN A 119 1.01 4.34 20.61
CA ASN A 119 2.10 3.65 19.92
C ASN A 119 3.27 4.53 19.46
N VAL A 120 3.21 5.85 19.65
CA VAL A 120 4.33 6.77 19.43
C VAL A 120 4.82 7.24 20.79
N LYS A 121 6.14 7.37 20.99
CA LYS A 121 6.73 7.87 22.23
C LYS A 121 6.25 9.31 22.45
N ALA A 122 5.69 9.59 23.62
CA ALA A 122 5.30 10.95 23.97
C ALA A 122 6.53 11.84 24.18
N GLY A 123 6.45 13.09 23.79
CA GLY A 123 7.50 14.08 23.94
C GLY A 123 7.78 14.85 22.65
N LYS A 124 8.33 16.05 22.78
CA LYS A 124 8.63 16.95 21.64
C LYS A 124 9.78 16.46 20.74
N SER A 125 10.51 15.44 21.15
CA SER A 125 11.47 14.73 20.28
C SER A 125 10.78 13.88 19.23
N SER A 126 9.56 13.40 19.51
CA SER A 126 8.78 12.62 18.56
C SER A 126 8.01 13.49 17.58
N LYS A 127 8.04 13.12 16.32
CA LYS A 127 7.46 13.91 15.22
C LYS A 127 6.20 13.26 14.68
N VAL A 128 5.18 14.07 14.44
CA VAL A 128 4.00 13.70 13.68
C VAL A 128 3.93 14.55 12.43
N TYR A 129 4.08 13.93 11.27
CA TYR A 129 4.01 14.61 9.99
C TYR A 129 2.59 14.55 9.45
N LEU A 130 2.02 15.70 9.12
CA LEU A 130 0.70 15.85 8.51
C LEU A 130 0.90 16.20 7.04
N LEU A 131 0.54 15.31 6.14
CA LEU A 131 0.74 15.48 4.70
C LEU A 131 -0.49 16.12 4.05
N GLY A 132 -0.27 17.20 3.32
CA GLY A 132 -1.31 17.96 2.63
C GLY A 132 -1.71 19.25 3.30
N GLY A 133 -2.34 20.12 2.50
CA GLY A 133 -2.83 21.44 2.92
C GLY A 133 -4.04 21.33 3.86
N ARG A 134 -4.49 22.50 4.37
CA ARG A 134 -5.63 22.57 5.31
C ARG A 134 -6.95 22.11 4.70
N ALA A 135 -7.08 22.13 3.38
CA ALA A 135 -8.26 21.66 2.67
C ALA A 135 -8.48 20.15 2.75
N VAL A 136 -7.41 19.37 2.94
CA VAL A 136 -7.47 17.90 2.99
C VAL A 136 -7.03 17.33 4.34
N MET A 137 -6.12 18.02 5.04
CA MET A 137 -5.61 17.60 6.34
C MET A 137 -6.15 18.51 7.45
N PRO A 138 -7.17 18.06 8.23
CA PRO A 138 -7.85 18.88 9.22
C PRO A 138 -6.88 19.48 10.26
N GLU A 139 -7.09 20.76 10.62
CA GLU A 139 -6.28 21.41 11.66
C GLU A 139 -6.49 20.75 13.04
N LEU A 140 -7.64 20.12 13.24
CA LEU A 140 -7.94 19.38 14.46
C LEU A 140 -6.90 18.28 14.74
N MET A 141 -6.34 17.64 13.71
CA MET A 141 -5.25 16.67 13.88
C MET A 141 -4.05 17.30 14.60
N ARG A 142 -3.68 18.52 14.19
CA ARG A 142 -2.60 19.26 14.81
C ARG A 142 -2.91 19.60 16.27
N THR A 143 -4.05 20.24 16.52
CA THR A 143 -4.43 20.69 17.87
C THR A 143 -4.58 19.54 18.86
N LYS A 144 -4.99 18.36 18.40
CA LYS A 144 -5.10 17.15 19.25
C LYS A 144 -3.74 16.51 19.61
N LEU A 145 -2.68 16.82 18.89
CA LEU A 145 -1.39 16.15 19.01
C LEU A 145 -0.24 17.09 19.43
N GLU A 146 -0.37 18.40 19.17
CA GLU A 146 0.72 19.35 19.37
C GLU A 146 1.14 19.54 20.85
N ASP A 147 0.32 19.22 21.83
CA ASP A 147 0.71 19.25 23.25
C ASP A 147 1.76 18.18 23.56
N SER A 148 1.65 17.00 22.96
CA SER A 148 2.49 15.85 23.26
C SER A 148 3.57 15.57 22.23
N TYR A 149 3.49 16.16 21.03
CA TYR A 149 4.40 15.86 19.89
C TYR A 149 4.85 17.14 19.19
N THR A 150 5.95 17.04 18.43
CA THR A 150 6.26 18.04 17.42
C THR A 150 5.48 17.73 16.16
N VAL A 151 4.43 18.48 15.89
CA VAL A 151 3.57 18.30 14.72
C VAL A 151 4.05 19.19 13.58
N LYS A 152 4.39 18.58 12.44
CA LYS A 152 4.86 19.29 11.25
C LYS A 152 3.94 19.01 10.05
N ARG A 153 3.35 20.08 9.50
CA ARG A 153 2.60 19.99 8.25
C ARG A 153 3.53 20.14 7.06
N LEU A 154 3.37 19.26 6.08
CA LEU A 154 4.10 19.28 4.81
C LEU A 154 3.09 19.44 3.68
N SER A 155 3.12 20.58 2.99
CA SER A 155 2.17 20.90 1.92
C SER A 155 2.78 21.86 0.92
N GLY A 156 2.21 21.92 -0.25
CA GLY A 156 2.45 22.90 -1.30
C GLY A 156 1.12 23.27 -1.96
N ASP A 157 1.17 24.07 -3.01
CA ASP A 157 -0.02 24.57 -3.72
C ASP A 157 -0.75 23.45 -4.48
N ASP A 158 -0.04 22.40 -4.87
CA ASP A 158 -0.57 21.22 -5.53
C ASP A 158 0.13 19.94 -5.02
N ARG A 159 -0.26 18.78 -5.58
CA ARG A 159 0.33 17.48 -5.24
C ARG A 159 1.83 17.38 -5.56
N PHE A 160 2.29 18.09 -6.57
CA PHE A 160 3.70 18.08 -6.99
C PHE A 160 4.56 18.93 -6.04
N ALA A 161 4.07 20.09 -5.67
CA ALA A 161 4.71 20.96 -4.67
C ALA A 161 4.70 20.31 -3.27
N THR A 162 3.60 19.65 -2.88
CA THR A 162 3.51 18.86 -1.64
C THR A 162 4.52 17.72 -1.66
N ASN A 163 4.63 16.97 -2.78
CA ASN A 163 5.60 15.88 -2.93
C ASN A 163 7.04 16.39 -2.76
N ILE A 164 7.41 17.51 -3.36
CA ILE A 164 8.74 18.13 -3.16
C ILE A 164 8.97 18.51 -1.69
N ALA A 165 7.98 19.10 -1.03
CA ALA A 165 8.10 19.46 0.38
C ALA A 165 8.36 18.22 1.26
N ILE A 166 7.69 17.11 0.98
CA ILE A 166 7.89 15.82 1.66
C ILE A 166 9.29 15.26 1.39
N LEU A 167 9.75 15.27 0.14
CA LEU A 167 11.08 14.76 -0.23
C LEU A 167 12.22 15.62 0.35
N LYS A 168 12.03 16.93 0.45
CA LYS A 168 12.98 17.83 1.15
C LYS A 168 13.05 17.53 2.64
N GLU A 169 11.91 17.33 3.30
CA GLU A 169 11.85 16.92 4.71
C GLU A 169 12.50 15.56 4.93
N ALA A 170 12.33 14.65 3.98
CA ALA A 170 12.95 13.34 3.99
C ALA A 170 14.48 13.38 3.78
N GLY A 171 15.05 14.53 3.45
CA GLY A 171 16.50 14.69 3.31
C GLY A 171 17.09 13.97 2.11
N VAL A 172 16.33 13.79 1.03
CA VAL A 172 16.81 13.14 -0.20
C VAL A 172 18.00 13.91 -0.78
N THR A 173 19.10 13.22 -1.06
CA THR A 173 20.33 13.86 -1.56
C THR A 173 20.97 13.11 -2.73
N ASN A 174 21.21 11.80 -2.59
CA ASN A 174 21.94 10.99 -3.57
C ASN A 174 21.30 9.63 -3.86
N GLU A 175 20.11 9.39 -3.35
CA GLU A 175 19.35 8.17 -3.55
C GLU A 175 18.90 8.04 -5.00
N GLU A 176 18.72 6.82 -5.48
CA GLU A 176 17.97 6.55 -6.72
C GLU A 176 16.53 7.03 -6.56
N ILE A 177 16.07 7.89 -7.47
CA ILE A 177 14.72 8.46 -7.43
C ILE A 177 13.82 7.72 -8.40
N ILE A 178 12.68 7.25 -7.90
CA ILE A 178 11.58 6.76 -8.73
C ILE A 178 10.82 7.96 -9.28
N ILE A 179 10.55 7.96 -10.57
CA ILE A 179 9.70 8.94 -11.25
C ILE A 179 8.40 8.25 -11.64
N SER A 180 7.28 8.73 -11.18
CA SER A 180 5.98 8.10 -11.41
C SER A 180 4.90 9.16 -11.68
N SER A 181 3.82 8.76 -12.37
CA SER A 181 2.72 9.69 -12.62
C SER A 181 2.02 10.11 -11.33
N GLY A 182 1.75 11.41 -11.18
CA GLY A 182 0.91 11.96 -10.14
C GLY A 182 -0.59 11.93 -10.46
N TYR A 183 -0.97 11.52 -11.67
CA TYR A 183 -2.36 11.41 -12.12
C TYR A 183 -2.90 9.98 -12.08
N GLY A 184 -2.05 9.00 -11.73
CA GLY A 184 -2.40 7.61 -11.50
C GLY A 184 -1.75 7.07 -10.24
N PHE A 185 -2.39 6.14 -9.58
CA PHE A 185 -1.89 5.58 -8.31
C PHE A 185 -1.07 4.31 -8.48
N ALA A 186 -1.40 3.48 -9.45
CA ALA A 186 -0.98 2.08 -9.47
C ALA A 186 0.54 1.89 -9.55
N ASP A 187 1.21 2.62 -10.45
CA ASP A 187 2.65 2.51 -10.67
C ASP A 187 3.44 3.00 -9.45
N SER A 188 3.05 4.17 -8.89
CA SER A 188 3.66 4.73 -7.68
C SER A 188 3.33 3.91 -6.43
N LEU A 189 2.15 3.29 -6.37
CA LEU A 189 1.76 2.41 -5.28
C LEU A 189 2.67 1.17 -5.23
N ALA A 190 2.84 0.47 -6.36
CA ALA A 190 3.75 -0.66 -6.44
C ALA A 190 5.21 -0.23 -6.15
N ALA A 191 5.62 0.94 -6.66
CA ALA A 191 6.95 1.49 -6.42
C ALA A 191 7.22 1.87 -4.96
N SER A 192 6.20 2.20 -4.17
CA SER A 192 6.36 2.56 -2.75
C SER A 192 6.99 1.45 -1.92
N ALA A 193 6.78 0.19 -2.32
CA ALA A 193 7.39 -0.98 -1.70
C ALA A 193 8.92 -1.01 -1.82
N THR A 194 9.50 -0.31 -2.80
CA THR A 194 10.95 -0.31 -3.03
C THR A 194 11.73 0.46 -1.96
N GLY A 195 11.03 1.26 -1.15
CA GLY A 195 11.65 2.12 -0.15
C GLY A 195 12.55 3.20 -0.74
N ARG A 196 12.36 3.58 -2.01
CA ARG A 196 13.03 4.68 -2.68
C ARG A 196 12.17 5.94 -2.66
N PRO A 197 12.76 7.15 -2.71
CA PRO A 197 12.01 8.38 -2.86
C PRO A 197 11.27 8.37 -4.20
N ILE A 198 10.00 8.78 -4.21
CA ILE A 198 9.16 8.87 -5.39
C ILE A 198 8.87 10.32 -5.70
N LEU A 199 9.31 10.80 -6.86
CA LEU A 199 8.88 12.07 -7.40
C LEU A 199 7.67 11.85 -8.31
N LEU A 200 6.55 12.40 -7.93
CA LEU A 200 5.33 12.38 -8.74
C LEU A 200 5.42 13.46 -9.81
N VAL A 201 5.14 13.12 -11.06
CA VAL A 201 5.18 14.06 -12.20
C VAL A 201 3.84 14.13 -12.90
N GLY A 202 3.56 15.28 -13.53
CA GLY A 202 2.43 15.46 -14.43
C GLY A 202 2.80 15.15 -15.89
N ASP A 203 2.03 15.70 -16.82
CA ASP A 203 2.34 15.62 -18.26
C ASP A 203 3.63 16.39 -18.59
N GLU A 204 3.94 17.39 -17.79
CA GLU A 204 5.19 18.15 -17.83
C GLU A 204 5.79 18.27 -16.43
N MET A 205 7.10 18.42 -16.36
CA MET A 205 7.76 18.72 -15.09
C MET A 205 7.62 20.22 -14.77
N THR A 206 7.22 20.51 -13.55
CA THR A 206 7.19 21.91 -13.07
C THR A 206 8.60 22.46 -12.92
N SER A 207 8.73 23.80 -12.99
CA SER A 207 10.02 24.48 -12.72
C SER A 207 10.58 24.14 -11.34
N GLY A 208 9.71 23.97 -10.33
CA GLY A 208 10.07 23.56 -8.98
C GLY A 208 10.66 22.15 -8.93
N GLN A 209 10.09 21.20 -9.67
CA GLN A 209 10.61 19.82 -9.79
C GLN A 209 11.98 19.79 -10.47
N MET A 210 12.11 20.53 -11.58
CA MET A 210 13.39 20.64 -12.30
C MET A 210 14.49 21.27 -11.43
N ALA A 211 14.16 22.33 -10.71
CA ALA A 211 15.10 22.97 -9.78
C ALA A 211 15.47 22.04 -8.62
N TYR A 212 14.49 21.32 -8.06
CA TYR A 212 14.73 20.35 -6.99
C TYR A 212 15.69 19.25 -7.45
N LEU A 213 15.42 18.57 -8.58
CA LEU A 213 16.29 17.50 -9.07
C LEU A 213 17.71 17.99 -9.40
N LYS A 214 17.85 19.21 -9.95
CA LYS A 214 19.16 19.82 -10.19
C LYS A 214 19.94 20.08 -8.90
N SER A 215 19.26 20.35 -7.78
CA SER A 215 19.88 20.59 -6.48
C SER A 215 20.42 19.33 -5.81
N LEU A 216 19.98 18.14 -6.25
CA LEU A 216 20.39 16.86 -5.69
C LEU A 216 21.73 16.38 -6.28
N LYS A 217 22.39 15.48 -5.56
CA LYS A 217 23.60 14.82 -6.03
C LYS A 217 23.29 13.56 -6.83
N THR A 218 22.07 13.04 -6.73
CA THR A 218 21.67 11.82 -7.46
C THR A 218 21.84 11.97 -8.97
N ARG A 219 22.21 10.86 -9.61
CA ARG A 219 22.33 10.75 -11.07
C ARG A 219 21.67 9.46 -11.57
N LYS A 220 20.79 8.88 -10.77
CA LYS A 220 20.08 7.65 -11.09
C LYS A 220 18.58 7.80 -10.91
N TYR A 221 17.85 7.57 -11.97
CA TYR A 221 16.40 7.72 -12.04
C TYR A 221 15.78 6.43 -12.59
N THR A 222 14.71 5.96 -11.98
CA THR A 222 13.91 4.86 -12.52
C THR A 222 12.47 5.33 -12.72
N ILE A 223 12.03 5.36 -13.97
CA ILE A 223 10.65 5.68 -14.32
C ILE A 223 9.80 4.42 -14.12
N THR A 224 8.72 4.53 -13.36
CA THR A 224 7.70 3.47 -13.26
C THR A 224 6.46 3.87 -14.04
N GLY A 225 6.02 2.97 -14.90
CA GLY A 225 4.91 3.19 -15.84
C GLY A 225 5.35 3.44 -17.27
N GLY A 226 4.40 3.19 -18.21
CA GLY A 226 4.60 3.34 -19.64
C GLY A 226 4.64 4.82 -20.09
N PHE A 227 4.81 5.03 -21.39
CA PHE A 227 4.94 6.38 -21.98
C PHE A 227 3.68 7.23 -21.86
N LYS A 228 2.51 6.61 -21.59
CA LYS A 228 1.28 7.32 -21.28
C LYS A 228 1.24 7.85 -19.85
N SER A 229 1.94 7.18 -18.93
CA SER A 229 2.03 7.60 -17.52
C SER A 229 3.11 8.66 -17.31
N VAL A 230 4.29 8.45 -17.91
CA VAL A 230 5.42 9.39 -17.88
C VAL A 230 6.00 9.47 -19.29
N ASN A 231 5.83 10.60 -19.94
CA ASN A 231 6.13 10.77 -21.36
C ASN A 231 7.63 10.84 -21.68
N ARG A 232 7.98 10.79 -22.97
CA ARG A 232 9.37 10.81 -23.48
C ARG A 232 10.11 12.12 -23.22
N ALA A 233 9.40 13.25 -23.14
CA ALA A 233 10.03 14.53 -22.89
C ALA A 233 10.64 14.57 -21.47
N ILE A 234 9.90 14.06 -20.47
CA ILE A 234 10.38 13.91 -19.10
C ILE A 234 11.59 12.97 -19.06
N GLU A 235 11.51 11.81 -19.71
CA GLU A 235 12.60 10.85 -19.78
C GLU A 235 13.87 11.45 -20.42
N GLY A 236 13.71 12.18 -21.53
CA GLY A 236 14.79 12.87 -22.23
C GLY A 236 15.45 13.95 -21.34
N TRP A 237 14.62 14.71 -20.60
CA TRP A 237 15.15 15.72 -19.68
C TRP A 237 15.93 15.07 -18.52
N LEU A 238 15.41 14.00 -17.91
CA LEU A 238 16.10 13.24 -16.85
C LEU A 238 17.42 12.66 -17.36
N SER A 239 17.46 12.19 -18.60
CA SER A 239 18.70 11.66 -19.23
C SER A 239 19.79 12.71 -19.37
N SER A 240 19.44 14.00 -19.40
CA SER A 240 20.43 15.09 -19.35
C SER A 240 21.07 15.28 -17.96
N LEU A 241 20.44 14.75 -16.91
CA LEU A 241 20.95 14.83 -15.53
C LEU A 241 21.71 13.56 -15.11
N GLY A 242 21.37 12.40 -15.64
CA GLY A 242 21.97 11.13 -15.23
C GLY A 242 21.44 9.92 -15.96
N SER A 243 21.69 8.74 -15.40
CA SER A 243 21.18 7.48 -15.96
C SER A 243 19.69 7.32 -15.68
N VAL A 244 18.96 6.91 -16.69
CA VAL A 244 17.52 6.67 -16.61
C VAL A 244 17.24 5.23 -17.03
N SER A 245 16.44 4.53 -16.23
CA SER A 245 15.83 3.25 -16.60
C SER A 245 14.30 3.40 -16.55
N ARG A 246 13.59 2.54 -17.26
CA ARG A 246 12.13 2.49 -17.23
C ARG A 246 11.66 1.08 -16.94
N VAL A 247 10.71 0.96 -16.00
CA VAL A 247 10.11 -0.30 -15.58
C VAL A 247 8.59 -0.20 -15.74
N TYR A 248 8.02 -1.03 -16.61
CA TYR A 248 6.57 -1.05 -16.87
C TYR A 248 6.15 -2.36 -17.53
N GLY A 249 4.87 -2.67 -17.45
CA GLY A 249 4.19 -3.72 -18.18
C GLY A 249 3.04 -3.17 -19.01
N GLU A 250 2.25 -4.03 -19.63
CA GLU A 250 1.12 -3.65 -20.49
C GLU A 250 0.01 -2.94 -19.71
N ASP A 251 -0.16 -3.31 -18.44
CA ASP A 251 -1.13 -2.74 -17.52
C ASP A 251 -0.54 -2.56 -16.12
N ARG A 252 -1.36 -2.11 -15.15
CA ARG A 252 -0.95 -1.89 -13.76
C ARG A 252 -0.51 -3.15 -13.04
N TYR A 253 -1.11 -4.30 -13.38
CA TYR A 253 -0.79 -5.60 -12.78
C TYR A 253 0.59 -6.05 -13.24
N MET A 254 0.83 -5.98 -14.55
CA MET A 254 2.14 -6.28 -15.15
C MET A 254 3.20 -5.27 -14.72
N THR A 255 2.87 -3.98 -14.61
CA THR A 255 3.83 -2.97 -14.10
C THR A 255 4.26 -3.29 -12.66
N SER A 256 3.32 -3.65 -11.78
CA SER A 256 3.66 -4.05 -10.40
C SER A 256 4.57 -5.27 -10.36
N LEU A 257 4.35 -6.22 -11.26
CA LEU A 257 5.16 -7.43 -11.42
C LEU A 257 6.57 -7.11 -11.93
N GLU A 258 6.70 -6.23 -12.92
CA GLU A 258 8.01 -5.81 -13.45
C GLU A 258 8.80 -5.02 -12.40
N ILE A 259 8.14 -4.17 -11.60
CA ILE A 259 8.75 -3.51 -10.43
C ILE A 259 9.26 -4.56 -9.43
N ALA A 260 8.46 -5.59 -9.14
CA ALA A 260 8.86 -6.67 -8.25
C ALA A 260 10.10 -7.43 -8.78
N LYS A 261 10.13 -7.78 -10.06
CA LYS A 261 11.27 -8.46 -10.71
C LYS A 261 12.53 -7.59 -10.73
N HIS A 262 12.37 -6.30 -10.93
CA HIS A 262 13.49 -5.36 -11.06
C HIS A 262 14.16 -5.08 -9.70
N PHE A 263 13.37 -4.87 -8.65
CA PHE A 263 13.87 -4.38 -7.36
C PHE A 263 14.03 -5.48 -6.29
N PHE A 264 13.33 -6.60 -6.40
CA PHE A 264 13.32 -7.63 -5.36
C PHE A 264 13.88 -8.97 -5.86
N LYS A 265 15.01 -9.36 -5.29
CA LYS A 265 15.62 -10.67 -5.57
C LYS A 265 15.17 -11.69 -4.53
N ASN A 266 14.46 -12.74 -4.99
CA ASN A 266 14.02 -13.86 -4.14
C ASN A 266 13.28 -13.42 -2.86
N PRO A 267 12.20 -12.64 -2.95
CA PRO A 267 11.47 -12.22 -1.78
C PRO A 267 10.83 -13.41 -1.08
N GLY A 268 11.03 -13.54 0.24
CA GLY A 268 10.38 -14.58 1.04
C GLY A 268 8.90 -14.30 1.30
N LYS A 269 8.49 -13.04 1.18
CA LYS A 269 7.14 -12.53 1.38
C LYS A 269 6.73 -11.63 0.23
N VAL A 270 5.43 -11.53 -0.02
CA VAL A 270 4.83 -10.51 -0.89
C VAL A 270 3.63 -9.87 -0.23
N VAL A 271 3.39 -8.63 -0.53
CA VAL A 271 2.16 -7.92 -0.18
C VAL A 271 1.28 -7.88 -1.42
N ILE A 272 0.01 -8.21 -1.28
CA ILE A 272 -0.98 -8.26 -2.35
C ILE A 272 -1.97 -7.12 -2.12
N GLY A 273 -2.08 -6.23 -3.09
CA GLY A 273 -3.04 -5.12 -3.09
C GLY A 273 -4.04 -5.25 -4.23
N TYR A 274 -5.25 -4.71 -4.04
CA TYR A 274 -6.26 -4.66 -5.09
C TYR A 274 -5.89 -3.58 -6.11
N GLY A 275 -5.76 -3.98 -7.40
CA GLY A 275 -5.21 -3.12 -8.43
C GLY A 275 -6.20 -2.11 -9.03
N ASP A 276 -7.52 -2.33 -8.89
CA ASP A 276 -8.53 -1.43 -9.46
C ASP A 276 -8.84 -0.22 -8.57
N ASN A 277 -8.37 -0.26 -7.31
CA ASN A 277 -8.51 0.85 -6.38
C ASN A 277 -7.28 0.93 -5.45
N PHE A 278 -7.01 2.12 -4.88
CA PHE A 278 -5.78 2.42 -4.15
C PHE A 278 -5.86 2.28 -2.62
N PRO A 279 -7.04 2.34 -1.95
CA PRO A 279 -7.09 2.76 -0.55
C PRO A 279 -6.26 1.91 0.39
N ASP A 280 -6.44 0.60 0.34
CA ASP A 280 -5.80 -0.31 1.30
C ASP A 280 -4.29 -0.47 1.05
N GLY A 281 -3.84 -0.19 -0.17
CA GLY A 281 -2.42 -0.25 -0.54
C GLY A 281 -1.58 0.92 -0.05
N LEU A 282 -2.18 2.10 0.14
CA LEU A 282 -1.45 3.36 0.39
C LEU A 282 -0.51 3.33 1.61
N CYS A 283 -0.89 2.59 2.64
CA CYS A 283 -0.12 2.50 3.89
C CYS A 283 0.93 1.37 3.90
N ALA A 284 0.95 0.51 2.88
CA ALA A 284 1.76 -0.71 2.89
C ALA A 284 3.24 -0.50 2.54
N GLY A 285 3.60 0.61 1.88
CA GLY A 285 4.96 0.84 1.39
C GLY A 285 6.05 0.65 2.46
N VAL A 286 5.82 1.14 3.69
CA VAL A 286 6.79 0.99 4.79
C VAL A 286 6.91 -0.46 5.25
N LEU A 287 5.78 -1.16 5.40
CA LEU A 287 5.77 -2.58 5.75
C LEU A 287 6.52 -3.41 4.71
N CYS A 288 6.25 -3.15 3.43
CA CYS A 288 6.96 -3.78 2.32
C CYS A 288 8.48 -3.59 2.42
N THR A 289 8.91 -2.37 2.75
CA THR A 289 10.34 -2.03 2.87
C THR A 289 11.01 -2.78 4.02
N VAL A 290 10.37 -2.84 5.19
CA VAL A 290 10.91 -3.53 6.37
C VAL A 290 10.99 -5.04 6.13
N ASP A 291 9.99 -5.61 5.47
CA ASP A 291 9.95 -7.05 5.14
C ASP A 291 10.72 -7.40 3.85
N ASN A 292 11.30 -6.42 3.16
CA ASN A 292 11.91 -6.58 1.82
C ASN A 292 10.99 -7.36 0.86
N SER A 293 9.72 -6.97 0.83
CA SER A 293 8.66 -7.61 0.06
C SER A 293 8.10 -6.69 -1.01
N PRO A 294 7.90 -7.17 -2.25
CA PRO A 294 7.22 -6.38 -3.27
C PRO A 294 5.72 -6.23 -2.95
N LEU A 295 5.13 -5.16 -3.45
CA LEU A 295 3.68 -4.97 -3.51
C LEU A 295 3.20 -5.34 -4.92
N LEU A 296 2.50 -6.46 -5.03
CA LEU A 296 1.87 -6.91 -6.26
C LEU A 296 0.42 -6.45 -6.31
N LEU A 297 0.04 -5.86 -7.42
CA LEU A 297 -1.36 -5.51 -7.68
C LEU A 297 -2.04 -6.70 -8.37
N VAL A 298 -3.23 -7.03 -7.90
CA VAL A 298 -4.05 -8.10 -8.48
C VAL A 298 -5.53 -7.69 -8.50
N SER A 299 -6.32 -8.42 -9.28
CA SER A 299 -7.79 -8.44 -9.17
C SER A 299 -8.25 -9.90 -9.24
N ASN A 300 -9.54 -10.15 -8.99
CA ASN A 300 -10.05 -11.53 -9.08
C ASN A 300 -9.90 -12.16 -10.48
N THR A 301 -9.67 -11.36 -11.51
CA THR A 301 -9.46 -11.80 -12.90
C THR A 301 -7.99 -11.74 -13.36
N ASN A 302 -7.12 -11.00 -12.66
CA ASN A 302 -5.71 -10.77 -13.02
C ASN A 302 -4.78 -11.25 -11.92
N MET A 303 -4.69 -12.57 -11.74
CA MET A 303 -3.84 -13.21 -10.72
C MET A 303 -2.80 -14.18 -11.28
N THR A 304 -2.96 -14.60 -12.53
CA THR A 304 -2.15 -15.69 -13.12
C THR A 304 -0.66 -15.37 -13.07
N GLU A 305 -0.28 -14.19 -13.55
CA GLU A 305 1.12 -13.79 -13.63
C GLU A 305 1.74 -13.53 -12.25
N ALA A 306 0.96 -12.97 -11.33
CA ALA A 306 1.39 -12.82 -9.94
C ALA A 306 1.61 -14.19 -9.27
N GLY A 307 0.72 -15.15 -9.50
CA GLY A 307 0.87 -16.53 -9.01
C GLY A 307 2.10 -17.22 -9.58
N ALA A 308 2.35 -17.08 -10.89
CA ALA A 308 3.54 -17.61 -11.54
C ALA A 308 4.84 -17.01 -10.95
N TYR A 309 4.86 -15.71 -10.71
CA TYR A 309 5.99 -15.04 -10.04
C TYR A 309 6.20 -15.55 -8.62
N ILE A 310 5.13 -15.62 -7.81
CA ILE A 310 5.16 -16.10 -6.43
C ILE A 310 5.75 -17.51 -6.36
N LYS A 311 5.30 -18.40 -7.24
CA LYS A 311 5.81 -19.78 -7.36
C LYS A 311 7.28 -19.79 -7.76
N LYS A 312 7.68 -19.05 -8.80
CA LYS A 312 9.06 -18.99 -9.30
C LYS A 312 10.02 -18.41 -8.25
N ALA A 313 9.60 -17.37 -7.54
CA ALA A 313 10.38 -16.74 -6.48
C ALA A 313 10.38 -17.53 -5.16
N LYS A 314 9.63 -18.65 -5.09
CA LYS A 314 9.48 -19.51 -3.88
C LYS A 314 9.01 -18.73 -2.67
N VAL A 315 8.09 -17.78 -2.88
CA VAL A 315 7.49 -16.99 -1.81
C VAL A 315 6.79 -17.89 -0.81
N GLN A 316 7.01 -17.65 0.47
CA GLN A 316 6.49 -18.50 1.55
C GLN A 316 5.22 -17.94 2.19
N LYS A 317 5.02 -16.62 2.14
CA LYS A 317 3.90 -15.93 2.78
C LYS A 317 3.41 -14.74 1.96
N CYS A 318 2.09 -14.61 1.85
CA CYS A 318 1.45 -13.42 1.31
C CYS A 318 0.71 -12.65 2.42
N PHE A 319 0.83 -11.33 2.39
CA PHE A 319 -0.04 -10.41 3.11
C PHE A 319 -1.05 -9.84 2.14
N VAL A 320 -2.33 -10.05 2.40
CA VAL A 320 -3.42 -9.53 1.57
C VAL A 320 -4.00 -8.29 2.23
N LEU A 321 -3.98 -7.17 1.52
CA LEU A 321 -4.51 -5.89 1.98
C LEU A 321 -5.99 -5.75 1.64
N GLY A 322 -6.76 -5.24 2.58
CA GLY A 322 -8.20 -4.98 2.39
C GLY A 322 -9.09 -6.21 2.56
N GLY A 323 -10.38 -5.98 2.44
CA GLY A 323 -11.44 -6.96 2.69
C GLY A 323 -11.47 -8.13 1.70
N ALA A 324 -12.21 -9.18 2.08
CA ALA A 324 -12.37 -10.37 1.22
C ALA A 324 -13.34 -10.13 0.05
N ASP A 325 -14.09 -9.04 0.09
CA ASP A 325 -14.92 -8.52 -1.00
C ASP A 325 -14.09 -8.05 -2.20
N LEU A 326 -12.89 -7.52 -1.97
CA LEU A 326 -11.97 -7.07 -3.01
C LEU A 326 -11.13 -8.23 -3.57
N ILE A 327 -10.49 -8.98 -2.69
CA ILE A 327 -9.68 -10.15 -3.02
C ILE A 327 -10.14 -11.30 -2.13
N SER A 328 -10.89 -12.25 -2.67
CA SER A 328 -11.44 -13.35 -1.88
C SER A 328 -10.34 -14.19 -1.22
N ASN A 329 -10.66 -14.83 -0.10
CA ASN A 329 -9.71 -15.74 0.55
C ASN A 329 -9.34 -16.94 -0.36
N GLU A 330 -10.27 -17.38 -1.19
CA GLU A 330 -10.00 -18.40 -2.18
C GLU A 330 -8.96 -17.94 -3.20
N SER A 331 -9.15 -16.74 -3.78
CA SER A 331 -8.22 -16.16 -4.73
C SER A 331 -6.83 -15.98 -4.10
N ALA A 332 -6.78 -15.47 -2.87
CA ALA A 332 -5.53 -15.32 -2.14
C ALA A 332 -4.84 -16.66 -1.85
N ASN A 333 -5.58 -17.70 -1.47
CA ASN A 333 -5.04 -19.04 -1.25
C ASN A 333 -4.48 -19.66 -2.52
N ASN A 334 -5.10 -19.38 -3.68
CA ASN A 334 -4.63 -19.89 -4.97
C ASN A 334 -3.27 -19.31 -5.38
N LEU A 335 -2.91 -18.09 -4.94
CA LEU A 335 -1.60 -17.51 -5.21
C LEU A 335 -0.43 -18.31 -4.62
N LEU A 336 -0.63 -19.01 -3.50
CA LEU A 336 0.41 -19.82 -2.83
C LEU A 336 0.30 -21.33 -3.13
N LYS A 337 -0.69 -21.76 -3.91
CA LYS A 337 -0.79 -23.20 -4.26
C LYS A 337 0.42 -23.63 -5.10
N LYS A 338 1.10 -24.68 -4.62
CA LYS A 338 2.26 -25.30 -5.26
C LYS A 338 1.88 -25.98 -6.58
#